data_8978ebf2992907a2ed30d430626ee4dc
#
_entry.id   8978ebf2992907a2ed30d430626ee4dc
#
_cell.length_a   1.000
_cell.length_b   1.000
_cell.length_c   1.000
_cell.angle_alpha   90.00
_cell.angle_beta   90.00
_cell.angle_gamma   90.00
#
_symmetry.space_group_name_H-M   'P 1'
#
loop_
_entity.id
_entity.type
_entity.pdbx_description
1 polymer ?
#
loop_
_entity_poly.entity_id
_entity_poly.type
_entity_poly.pdbx_seq_one_letter_code
_entity_poly.pdbx_strand_id
1 'polypeptide(L)'
;MIDLAILVLRVFLGIVMIPHGVHKFQIREVLDKKWRDEYGFPVGSVVLTGIIQIVGGVALILGVYGRYNASIQAVIMVVATYVSIWKHREPFLSLPAGKGWDVNFLLVGAFVVLILLGDGRWALLGW
;
A
#
# COMPACT_ATOMS: atom_id res chain seq x y z
N MET A 1 -10.11 -21.44 11.04
CA MET A 1 -10.30 -20.93 9.67
C MET A 1 -10.08 -19.43 9.54
N ILE A 2 -10.52 -18.63 10.53
CA ILE A 2 -10.29 -17.20 10.47
C ILE A 2 -8.80 -16.82 10.53
N ASP A 3 -8.02 -17.51 11.35
CA ASP A 3 -6.57 -17.28 11.43
C ASP A 3 -5.86 -17.57 10.11
N LEU A 4 -6.28 -18.62 9.42
CA LEU A 4 -5.75 -18.94 8.10
C LEU A 4 -6.14 -17.87 7.07
N ALA A 5 -7.38 -17.39 7.12
CA ALA A 5 -7.84 -16.31 6.25
C ALA A 5 -7.02 -15.03 6.45
N ILE A 6 -6.75 -14.68 7.69
CA ILE A 6 -5.93 -13.51 8.01
C ILE A 6 -4.50 -13.69 7.48
N LEU A 7 -3.91 -14.86 7.67
CA LEU A 7 -2.57 -15.16 7.15
C LEU A 7 -2.52 -15.01 5.62
N VAL A 8 -3.49 -15.58 4.92
CA VAL A 8 -3.59 -15.46 3.45
C VAL A 8 -3.68 -14.00 3.03
N LEU A 9 -4.53 -13.24 3.69
CA LEU A 9 -4.68 -11.81 3.40
C LEU A 9 -3.36 -11.05 3.60
N ARG A 10 -2.68 -11.29 4.72
CA ARG A 10 -1.39 -10.65 5.01
C ARG A 10 -0.34 -10.97 3.96
N VAL A 11 -0.23 -12.24 3.58
CA VAL A 11 0.76 -12.68 2.58
C VAL A 11 0.49 -12.03 1.23
N PHE A 12 -0.76 -12.03 0.80
CA PHE A 12 -1.12 -11.42 -0.49
C PHE A 12 -0.87 -9.91 -0.49
N LEU A 13 -1.26 -9.21 0.59
CA LEU A 13 -1.00 -7.77 0.71
C LEU A 13 0.50 -7.46 0.71
N GLY A 14 1.29 -8.25 1.43
CA GLY A 14 2.74 -8.07 1.44
C GLY A 14 3.38 -8.28 0.08
N ILE A 15 2.95 -9.32 -0.64
CA ILE A 15 3.43 -9.60 -2.00
C ILE A 15 3.09 -8.45 -2.96
N VAL A 16 1.94 -7.81 -2.78
CA VAL A 16 1.55 -6.66 -3.61
C VAL A 16 2.32 -5.41 -3.23
N MET A 17 2.50 -5.14 -1.93
CA MET A 17 3.12 -3.89 -1.47
C MET A 17 4.62 -3.83 -1.71
N ILE A 18 5.34 -4.95 -1.64
CA ILE A 18 6.78 -4.95 -1.86
C ILE A 18 7.15 -4.45 -3.26
N PRO A 19 6.58 -4.95 -4.36
CA PRO A 19 6.86 -4.41 -5.69
C PRO A 19 6.49 -2.95 -5.84
N HIS A 20 5.41 -2.48 -5.19
CA HIS A 20 5.04 -1.07 -5.21
C HIS A 20 6.16 -0.20 -4.63
N GLY A 21 6.75 -0.63 -3.51
CA GLY A 21 7.86 0.08 -2.90
C GLY A 21 9.12 0.03 -3.75
N VAL A 22 9.46 -1.14 -4.28
CA VAL A 22 10.64 -1.33 -5.16
C VAL A 22 10.54 -0.44 -6.39
N HIS A 23 9.37 -0.40 -7.01
CA HIS A 23 9.15 0.43 -8.20
C HIS A 23 9.39 1.92 -7.94
N LYS A 24 9.04 2.41 -6.77
CA LYS A 24 9.29 3.80 -6.39
C LYS A 24 10.79 4.14 -6.39
N PHE A 25 11.63 3.20 -5.97
CA PHE A 25 13.08 3.41 -6.04
C PHE A 25 13.60 3.38 -7.47
N GLN A 26 13.03 2.53 -8.32
CA GLN A 26 13.44 2.40 -9.72
C GLN A 26 13.20 3.68 -10.53
N ILE A 27 12.10 4.38 -10.24
CA ILE A 27 11.72 5.62 -10.94
C ILE A 27 11.75 6.83 -10.02
N ARG A 28 12.60 6.80 -9.00
CA ARG A 28 12.65 7.81 -7.94
C ARG A 28 12.77 9.24 -8.47
N GLU A 29 13.68 9.47 -9.41
CA GLU A 29 13.93 10.81 -9.92
C GLU A 29 12.69 11.42 -10.60
N VAL A 30 11.99 10.62 -11.39
CA VAL A 30 10.76 11.04 -12.06
C VAL A 30 9.67 11.33 -11.03
N LEU A 31 9.49 10.44 -10.05
CA LEU A 31 8.46 10.58 -9.02
C LEU A 31 8.76 11.73 -8.07
N ASP A 32 10.02 11.96 -7.68
CA ASP A 32 10.37 13.07 -6.80
C ASP A 32 9.94 14.41 -7.40
N LYS A 33 10.23 14.60 -8.67
CA LYS A 33 9.83 15.81 -9.39
C LYS A 33 8.31 15.93 -9.46
N LYS A 34 7.63 14.85 -9.84
CA LYS A 34 6.19 14.82 -10.02
C LYS A 34 5.45 15.08 -8.70
N TRP A 35 5.87 14.42 -7.63
CA TRP A 35 5.21 14.57 -6.32
C TRP A 35 5.41 15.97 -5.74
N ARG A 36 6.58 16.56 -5.96
CA ARG A 36 6.86 17.93 -5.51
C ARG A 36 6.09 18.95 -6.32
N ASP A 37 6.15 18.86 -7.64
CA ASP A 37 5.62 19.90 -8.54
C ASP A 37 4.11 19.76 -8.73
N GLU A 38 3.58 18.56 -8.85
CA GLU A 38 2.16 18.32 -9.15
C GLU A 38 1.31 18.11 -7.89
N TYR A 39 1.86 17.46 -6.85
CA TYR A 39 1.09 17.11 -5.65
C TYR A 39 1.46 17.93 -4.43
N GLY A 40 2.55 18.66 -4.47
CA GLY A 40 3.00 19.47 -3.34
C GLY A 40 3.58 18.68 -2.18
N PHE A 41 4.00 17.45 -2.40
CA PHE A 41 4.60 16.63 -1.36
C PHE A 41 6.05 17.05 -1.09
N PRO A 42 6.53 16.92 0.17
CA PRO A 42 7.91 17.27 0.53
C PRO A 42 8.93 16.42 -0.22
N VAL A 43 10.15 16.93 -0.33
CA VAL A 43 11.29 16.18 -0.85
C VAL A 43 11.53 14.94 0.04
N GLY A 44 11.78 13.81 -0.59
CA GLY A 44 12.00 12.55 0.12
C GLY A 44 10.74 11.72 0.36
N SER A 45 9.56 12.25 0.04
CA SER A 45 8.29 11.51 0.21
C SER A 45 8.27 10.20 -0.57
N VAL A 46 8.84 10.17 -1.77
CA VAL A 46 8.89 8.96 -2.59
C VAL A 46 9.72 7.87 -1.92
N VAL A 47 10.92 8.22 -1.46
CA VAL A 47 11.82 7.28 -0.78
C VAL A 47 11.18 6.77 0.51
N LEU A 48 10.63 7.68 1.32
CA LEU A 48 9.96 7.31 2.56
C LEU A 48 8.80 6.34 2.31
N THR A 49 7.95 6.65 1.35
CA THR A 49 6.82 5.78 0.98
C THR A 49 7.32 4.43 0.48
N GLY A 50 8.37 4.41 -0.35
CA GLY A 50 8.96 3.17 -0.84
C GLY A 50 9.48 2.29 0.29
N ILE A 51 10.19 2.86 1.26
CA ILE A 51 10.68 2.14 2.43
C ILE A 51 9.51 1.57 3.24
N ILE A 52 8.50 2.39 3.52
CA ILE A 52 7.31 1.96 4.28
C ILE A 52 6.62 0.79 3.57
N GLN A 53 6.49 0.83 2.26
CA GLN A 53 5.83 -0.23 1.51
C GLN A 53 6.66 -1.52 1.47
N ILE A 54 7.97 -1.44 1.34
CA ILE A 54 8.85 -2.62 1.35
C ILE A 54 8.91 -3.24 2.74
N VAL A 55 9.26 -2.45 3.74
CA VAL A 55 9.38 -2.93 5.13
C VAL A 55 8.02 -3.38 5.64
N GLY A 56 6.98 -2.59 5.37
CA GLY A 56 5.61 -2.93 5.74
C GLY A 56 5.11 -4.19 5.06
N GLY A 57 5.46 -4.40 3.79
CA GLY A 57 5.11 -5.63 3.07
C GLY A 57 5.74 -6.86 3.70
N VAL A 58 7.02 -6.80 4.03
CA VAL A 58 7.71 -7.90 4.73
C VAL A 58 7.08 -8.12 6.11
N ALA A 59 6.82 -7.05 6.84
CA ALA A 59 6.18 -7.13 8.17
C ALA A 59 4.77 -7.74 8.10
N LEU A 60 4.01 -7.48 7.05
CA LEU A 60 2.70 -8.11 6.84
C LEU A 60 2.84 -9.61 6.67
N ILE A 61 3.79 -10.06 5.87
CA ILE A 61 4.02 -11.49 5.63
C ILE A 61 4.40 -12.19 6.95
N LEU A 62 5.29 -11.57 7.74
CA LEU A 62 5.75 -12.13 9.01
C LEU A 62 4.72 -11.97 10.13
N GLY A 63 3.81 -11.03 10.02
CA GLY A 63 2.84 -10.72 11.07
C GLY A 63 3.44 -9.91 12.20
N VAL A 64 3.99 -8.75 11.89
CA VAL A 64 4.60 -7.84 12.87
C VAL A 64 3.74 -6.58 12.98
N TYR A 65 3.07 -6.40 14.13
CA TYR A 65 2.22 -5.25 14.44
C TYR A 65 1.26 -4.88 13.31
N GLY A 66 0.48 -5.87 12.85
CA GLY A 66 -0.33 -5.74 11.64
C GLY A 66 -1.31 -4.60 11.64
N ARG A 67 -1.96 -4.31 12.78
CA ARG A 67 -2.93 -3.20 12.84
C ARG A 67 -2.26 -1.85 12.62
N TYR A 68 -1.11 -1.60 13.23
CA TYR A 68 -0.36 -0.36 13.01
C TYR A 68 0.14 -0.27 11.58
N ASN A 69 0.74 -1.35 11.09
CA ASN A 69 1.24 -1.42 9.73
C ASN A 69 0.12 -1.22 8.71
N ALA A 70 -0.99 -1.94 8.87
CA ALA A 70 -2.14 -1.82 7.98
C ALA A 70 -2.73 -0.41 8.00
N SER A 71 -2.75 0.25 9.16
CA SER A 71 -3.22 1.63 9.27
C SER A 71 -2.35 2.59 8.46
N ILE A 72 -1.04 2.45 8.56
CA ILE A 72 -0.09 3.27 7.78
C ILE A 72 -0.26 3.01 6.29
N GLN A 73 -0.33 1.74 5.88
CA GLN A 73 -0.51 1.37 4.48
C GLN A 73 -1.86 1.88 3.94
N ALA A 74 -2.92 1.80 4.75
CA ALA A 74 -4.24 2.30 4.36
C ALA A 74 -4.21 3.80 4.08
N VAL A 75 -3.54 4.59 4.91
CA VAL A 75 -3.40 6.03 4.70
C VAL A 75 -2.67 6.31 3.38
N ILE A 76 -1.58 5.59 3.11
CA ILE A 76 -0.84 5.73 1.86
C ILE A 76 -1.74 5.42 0.66
N MET A 77 -2.52 4.35 0.74
CA MET A 77 -3.39 3.95 -0.37
C MET A 77 -4.60 4.87 -0.53
N VAL A 78 -5.11 5.48 0.55
CA VAL A 78 -6.14 6.51 0.45
C VAL A 78 -5.61 7.73 -0.30
N VAL A 79 -4.40 8.18 0.05
CA VAL A 79 -3.76 9.29 -0.64
C VAL A 79 -3.52 8.94 -2.12
N ALA A 80 -3.04 7.73 -2.39
CA ALA A 80 -2.83 7.26 -3.77
C ALA A 80 -4.14 7.24 -4.56
N THR A 81 -5.22 6.80 -3.95
CA THR A 81 -6.56 6.80 -4.58
C THR A 81 -7.01 8.22 -4.90
N TYR A 82 -6.84 9.14 -3.94
CA TYR A 82 -7.16 10.54 -4.14
C TYR A 82 -6.39 11.14 -5.33
N VAL A 83 -5.07 10.91 -5.37
CA VAL A 83 -4.21 11.39 -6.46
C VAL A 83 -4.67 10.80 -7.80
N SER A 84 -4.97 9.52 -7.84
CA SER A 84 -5.43 8.85 -9.06
C SER A 84 -6.73 9.44 -9.58
N ILE A 85 -7.70 9.72 -8.70
CA ILE A 85 -9.00 10.23 -9.10
C ILE A 85 -8.93 11.71 -9.51
N TRP A 86 -8.35 12.57 -8.67
CA TRP A 86 -8.45 14.02 -8.82
C TRP A 86 -7.26 14.69 -9.49
N LYS A 87 -6.06 14.08 -9.40
CA LYS A 87 -4.86 14.64 -10.04
C LYS A 87 -4.60 14.03 -11.41
N HIS A 88 -4.65 12.70 -11.49
CA HIS A 88 -4.44 11.98 -12.76
C HIS A 88 -5.72 11.79 -13.55
N ARG A 89 -6.88 11.94 -12.92
CA ARG A 89 -8.19 11.71 -13.53
C ARG A 89 -8.28 10.34 -14.18
N GLU A 90 -7.75 9.32 -13.51
CA GLU A 90 -7.81 7.94 -13.98
C GLU A 90 -9.25 7.41 -13.96
N PRO A 91 -9.63 6.53 -14.89
CA PRO A 91 -10.92 5.85 -14.81
C PRO A 91 -10.94 4.88 -13.62
N PHE A 92 -12.14 4.42 -13.23
CA PHE A 92 -12.24 3.41 -12.17
C PHE A 92 -11.54 2.11 -12.55
N LEU A 93 -11.85 1.57 -13.72
CA LEU A 93 -11.32 0.27 -14.16
C LEU A 93 -9.93 0.40 -14.74
N SER A 94 -9.03 -0.49 -14.29
CA SER A 94 -7.75 -0.71 -14.96
C SER A 94 -7.99 -1.54 -16.22
N LEU A 95 -7.61 -0.99 -17.35
CA LEU A 95 -7.78 -1.62 -18.67
C LEU A 95 -6.41 -1.77 -19.34
N PRO A 96 -6.30 -2.61 -20.39
CA PRO A 96 -5.05 -2.70 -21.13
C PRO A 96 -4.55 -1.37 -21.67
N ALA A 97 -5.45 -0.43 -21.94
CA ALA A 97 -5.10 0.90 -22.45
C ALA A 97 -4.58 1.86 -21.37
N GLY A 98 -4.83 1.58 -20.09
CA GLY A 98 -4.37 2.47 -19.02
C GLY A 98 -4.80 2.01 -17.64
N LYS A 99 -4.11 2.56 -16.65
CA LYS A 99 -4.34 2.27 -15.23
C LYS A 99 -5.62 2.97 -14.74
N GLY A 100 -6.34 2.27 -13.87
CA GLY A 100 -7.46 2.84 -13.12
C GLY A 100 -7.16 2.88 -11.62
N TRP A 101 -8.08 3.44 -10.84
CA TRP A 101 -7.91 3.53 -9.38
C TRP A 101 -8.57 2.38 -8.62
N ASP A 102 -9.12 1.39 -9.33
CA ASP A 102 -9.77 0.22 -8.75
C ASP A 102 -8.84 -0.59 -7.83
N VAL A 103 -7.58 -0.79 -8.23
CA VAL A 103 -6.60 -1.53 -7.43
C VAL A 103 -6.30 -0.80 -6.12
N ASN A 104 -6.07 0.50 -6.18
CA ASN A 104 -5.81 1.31 -4.98
C ASN A 104 -7.00 1.28 -4.04
N PHE A 105 -8.20 1.39 -4.57
CA PHE A 105 -9.45 1.32 -3.81
C PHE A 105 -9.60 -0.04 -3.14
N LEU A 106 -9.35 -1.12 -3.87
CA LEU A 106 -9.40 -2.49 -3.32
C LEU A 106 -8.40 -2.67 -2.18
N LEU A 107 -7.19 -2.15 -2.33
CA LEU A 107 -6.16 -2.23 -1.29
C LEU A 107 -6.57 -1.50 -0.02
N VAL A 108 -7.21 -0.34 -0.14
CA VAL A 108 -7.77 0.37 1.02
C VAL A 108 -8.72 -0.54 1.78
N GLY A 109 -9.67 -1.17 1.08
CA GLY A 109 -10.62 -2.09 1.72
C GLY A 109 -9.94 -3.27 2.40
N ALA A 110 -8.95 -3.87 1.75
CA ALA A 110 -8.21 -5.00 2.31
C ALA A 110 -7.45 -4.60 3.58
N PHE A 111 -6.80 -3.44 3.60
CA PHE A 111 -6.11 -2.95 4.79
C PHE A 111 -7.08 -2.61 5.92
N VAL A 112 -8.25 -2.07 5.62
CA VAL A 112 -9.28 -1.81 6.63
C VAL A 112 -9.73 -3.12 7.28
N VAL A 113 -9.94 -4.17 6.49
CA VAL A 113 -10.29 -5.50 7.03
C VAL A 113 -9.20 -6.00 7.97
N LEU A 114 -7.94 -5.85 7.58
CA LEU A 114 -6.81 -6.27 8.42
C LEU A 114 -6.72 -5.46 9.72
N ILE A 115 -7.01 -4.16 9.67
CA ILE A 115 -7.08 -3.32 10.88
C ILE A 115 -8.14 -3.86 11.85
N LEU A 116 -9.30 -4.23 11.33
CA LEU A 116 -10.40 -4.74 12.15
C LEU A 116 -10.10 -6.12 12.75
N LEU A 117 -9.45 -6.99 11.99
CA LEU A 117 -9.19 -8.36 12.42
C LEU A 117 -7.89 -8.52 13.23
N GLY A 118 -6.88 -7.69 12.96
CA GLY A 118 -5.54 -7.86 13.52
C GLY A 118 -4.75 -8.96 12.81
N ASP A 119 -3.60 -9.36 13.38
CA ASP A 119 -2.67 -10.29 12.75
C ASP A 119 -3.08 -11.76 12.81
N GLY A 120 -4.02 -12.10 13.66
CA GLY A 120 -4.39 -13.48 13.89
C GLY A 120 -3.37 -14.23 14.74
N ARG A 121 -3.55 -15.55 14.83
CA ARG A 121 -2.73 -16.41 15.68
C ARG A 121 -1.34 -16.65 15.09
N TRP A 122 -1.22 -16.75 13.78
CA TRP A 122 0.02 -17.14 13.10
C TRP A 122 0.83 -15.89 12.73
N ALA A 123 1.25 -15.16 13.74
CA ALA A 123 2.00 -13.92 13.60
C ALA A 123 3.24 -13.96 14.48
N LEU A 124 4.33 -13.37 14.00
CA LEU A 124 5.60 -13.35 14.73
C LEU A 124 5.51 -12.41 15.95
N LEU A 125 5.00 -11.20 15.74
CA LEU A 125 4.71 -10.20 16.78
C LEU A 125 3.33 -9.63 16.51
N GLY A 126 2.31 -10.41 16.83
CA GLY A 126 0.92 -10.11 16.49
C GLY A 126 0.31 -9.00 17.31
N TRP A 127 -0.64 -8.31 16.67
CA TRP A 127 -1.50 -7.33 17.35
C TRP A 127 -2.77 -7.11 16.57
#